data_e5a749a545d9de817ab548d5e9a39880
#
_entry.id   e5a749a545d9de817ab548d5e9a39880
#
_cell.length_a   1.000
_cell.length_b   1.000
_cell.length_c   1.000
_cell.angle_alpha   90.00
_cell.angle_beta   90.00
_cell.angle_gamma   90.00
#
_symmetry.space_group_name_H-M   'P 1'
#
loop_
_entity.id
_entity.type
_entity.pdbx_description
1 polymer ?
#
loop_
_entity_poly.entity_id
_entity_poly.type
_entity_poly.pdbx_seq_one_letter_code
_entity_poly.pdbx_strand_id
1 'polypeptide(L)'
;MNSIDKSFINKYKKNGFCYGIEIFSENETNNIRSEIEDLELKFKNGVSGQKLDQYFRVNGHIVIPLLANLSKSPKILDHVELLLGSNILVWSVELFIKEPGSSKIVSWHQDLTYWGMGETDGEVTAWIALSNVTIEAGCMRFIPGSHNKKILRHEDTFHKDNLLSRGQEIKGISEKDAVFAPLRPGEMSLHHGKCLHASGINNSNDRRIGVAIRYVKPDVKGTDNGNDFAMLVRGLDDKGGWYNFAGPRGLFNKKDLVIYNYVLNYQSKVLMAGANTNEGMYKTIK
;
A
#
# COMPACT_ATOMS: atom_id res chain seq x y z
N MET A 1 -7.68 27.95 -2.36
CA MET A 1 -7.77 26.46 -2.43
C MET A 1 -8.39 26.11 -3.77
N ASN A 2 -7.66 25.42 -4.64
CA ASN A 2 -8.24 24.89 -5.87
C ASN A 2 -9.30 23.86 -5.48
N SER A 3 -10.51 23.98 -6.05
CA SER A 3 -11.58 22.99 -5.81
C SER A 3 -11.11 21.64 -6.37
N ILE A 4 -11.15 20.59 -5.52
CA ILE A 4 -10.84 19.23 -5.97
C ILE A 4 -11.85 18.84 -7.06
N ASP A 5 -11.36 18.39 -8.20
CA ASP A 5 -12.22 17.79 -9.23
C ASP A 5 -12.82 16.48 -8.69
N LYS A 6 -14.11 16.50 -8.42
CA LYS A 6 -14.82 15.33 -7.87
C LYS A 6 -15.19 14.28 -8.92
N SER A 7 -14.82 14.45 -10.17
CA SER A 7 -15.13 13.49 -11.25
C SER A 7 -14.57 12.10 -10.99
N PHE A 8 -13.44 12.00 -10.26
CA PHE A 8 -12.82 10.73 -9.89
C PHE A 8 -13.72 9.85 -9.01
N ILE A 9 -14.61 10.45 -8.19
CA ILE A 9 -15.54 9.69 -7.31
C ILE A 9 -16.44 8.77 -8.13
N ASN A 10 -16.98 9.28 -9.22
CA ASN A 10 -17.86 8.49 -10.10
C ASN A 10 -17.07 7.38 -10.81
N LYS A 11 -15.82 7.66 -11.24
CA LYS A 11 -14.92 6.66 -11.80
C LYS A 11 -14.61 5.56 -10.78
N TYR A 12 -14.23 5.95 -9.55
CA TYR A 12 -13.96 5.02 -8.46
C TYR A 12 -15.17 4.14 -8.14
N LYS A 13 -16.35 4.74 -7.92
CA LYS A 13 -17.58 3.99 -7.61
C LYS A 13 -17.97 3.01 -8.72
N LYS A 14 -17.79 3.38 -9.98
CA LYS A 14 -18.12 2.52 -11.13
C LYS A 14 -17.12 1.40 -11.34
N ASN A 15 -15.83 1.73 -11.28
CA ASN A 15 -14.77 0.83 -11.71
C ASN A 15 -14.05 0.12 -10.55
N GLY A 16 -14.13 0.64 -9.32
CA GLY A 16 -13.34 0.21 -8.17
C GLY A 16 -11.95 0.87 -8.10
N PHE A 17 -11.64 1.75 -9.05
CA PHE A 17 -10.40 2.51 -9.10
C PHE A 17 -10.53 3.78 -9.93
N CYS A 18 -9.60 4.70 -9.70
CA CYS A 18 -9.32 5.86 -10.55
C CYS A 18 -7.82 6.16 -10.50
N TYR A 19 -7.31 6.89 -11.49
CA TYR A 19 -5.89 7.23 -11.58
C TYR A 19 -5.66 8.54 -12.33
N GLY A 20 -4.42 9.04 -12.30
CA GLY A 20 -4.04 10.32 -12.90
C GLY A 20 -4.47 11.52 -12.05
N ILE A 21 -4.51 11.36 -10.72
CA ILE A 21 -4.84 12.45 -9.80
C ILE A 21 -3.52 13.14 -9.41
N GLU A 22 -3.35 14.37 -9.84
CA GLU A 22 -2.18 15.20 -9.49
C GLU A 22 -2.24 15.61 -8.02
N ILE A 23 -1.21 15.25 -7.22
CA ILE A 23 -1.12 15.58 -5.79
C ILE A 23 0.18 16.28 -5.43
N PHE A 24 1.29 15.98 -6.10
CA PHE A 24 2.58 16.61 -5.86
C PHE A 24 3.13 17.21 -7.16
N SER A 25 3.78 18.35 -7.04
CA SER A 25 4.60 18.92 -8.11
C SER A 25 5.82 18.04 -8.39
N GLU A 26 6.45 18.24 -9.54
CA GLU A 26 7.68 17.55 -9.89
C GLU A 26 8.78 17.75 -8.85
N ASN A 27 8.95 18.98 -8.35
CA ASN A 27 9.95 19.28 -7.32
C ASN A 27 9.66 18.54 -6.00
N GLU A 28 8.41 18.53 -5.54
CA GLU A 28 8.02 17.79 -4.33
C GLU A 28 8.29 16.30 -4.51
N THR A 29 7.95 15.75 -5.68
CA THR A 29 8.13 14.33 -5.98
C THR A 29 9.61 13.95 -6.05
N ASN A 30 10.44 14.77 -6.68
CA ASN A 30 11.88 14.58 -6.75
C ASN A 30 12.52 14.64 -5.36
N ASN A 31 12.09 15.54 -4.48
CA ASN A 31 12.57 15.60 -3.11
C ASN A 31 12.21 14.32 -2.33
N ILE A 32 10.98 13.83 -2.44
CA ILE A 32 10.55 12.59 -1.79
C ILE A 32 11.36 11.40 -2.31
N ARG A 33 11.56 11.30 -3.63
CA ARG A 33 12.39 10.25 -4.25
C ARG A 33 13.83 10.31 -3.73
N SER A 34 14.44 11.50 -3.71
CA SER A 34 15.81 11.69 -3.22
C SER A 34 15.95 11.27 -1.75
N GLU A 35 14.99 11.62 -0.89
CA GLU A 35 15.03 11.18 0.52
C GLU A 35 14.97 9.65 0.65
N ILE A 36 14.22 8.94 -0.21
CA ILE A 36 14.18 7.47 -0.23
C ILE A 36 15.54 6.91 -0.67
N GLU A 37 16.12 7.45 -1.73
CA GLU A 37 17.43 7.03 -2.25
C GLU A 37 18.56 7.31 -1.23
N ASP A 38 18.48 8.42 -0.51
CA ASP A 38 19.41 8.74 0.61
C ASP A 38 19.27 7.74 1.78
N LEU A 39 18.03 7.30 2.09
CA LEU A 39 17.83 6.24 3.08
C LEU A 39 18.46 4.92 2.64
N GLU A 40 18.35 4.55 1.36
CA GLU A 40 18.98 3.35 0.81
C GLU A 40 20.51 3.41 0.94
N LEU A 41 21.12 4.55 0.61
CA LEU A 41 22.56 4.76 0.77
C LEU A 41 23.00 4.71 2.25
N LYS A 42 22.27 5.41 3.12
CA LYS A 42 22.60 5.52 4.55
C LYS A 42 22.46 4.18 5.28
N PHE A 43 21.44 3.39 4.94
CA PHE A 43 21.12 2.15 5.63
C PHE A 43 21.33 0.91 4.75
N LYS A 44 22.30 0.95 3.83
CA LYS A 44 22.67 -0.19 2.97
C LYS A 44 22.97 -1.48 3.73
N ASN A 45 23.45 -1.36 4.96
CA ASN A 45 23.75 -2.50 5.85
C ASN A 45 22.55 -2.90 6.74
N GLY A 46 21.38 -2.26 6.54
CA GLY A 46 20.19 -2.49 7.35
C GLY A 46 20.15 -1.71 8.66
N VAL A 47 19.11 -1.95 9.44
CA VAL A 47 18.84 -1.33 10.75
C VAL A 47 18.36 -2.41 11.72
N SER A 48 18.91 -2.43 12.93
CA SER A 48 18.49 -3.38 13.99
C SER A 48 18.41 -4.84 13.53
N GLY A 49 19.36 -5.27 12.70
CA GLY A 49 19.43 -6.65 12.19
C GLY A 49 18.48 -6.96 11.02
N GLN A 50 17.70 -6.01 10.54
CA GLN A 50 16.82 -6.16 9.39
C GLN A 50 17.35 -5.36 8.19
N LYS A 51 17.11 -5.87 6.96
CA LYS A 51 17.37 -5.10 5.74
C LYS A 51 16.42 -3.90 5.67
N LEU A 52 16.86 -2.80 5.06
CA LEU A 52 16.02 -1.63 4.87
C LEU A 52 14.73 -1.96 4.09
N ASP A 53 14.81 -2.86 3.10
CA ASP A 53 13.68 -3.33 2.32
C ASP A 53 12.54 -3.91 3.19
N GLN A 54 12.86 -4.53 4.33
CA GLN A 54 11.85 -4.99 5.29
C GLN A 54 10.99 -3.82 5.80
N TYR A 55 11.61 -2.68 6.13
CA TYR A 55 10.89 -1.49 6.59
C TYR A 55 10.17 -0.77 5.45
N PHE A 56 10.71 -0.80 4.25
CA PHE A 56 10.04 -0.24 3.08
C PHE A 56 8.79 -1.03 2.70
N ARG A 57 8.86 -2.36 2.81
CA ARG A 57 7.80 -3.27 2.37
C ARG A 57 6.76 -3.60 3.44
N VAL A 58 7.01 -3.26 4.69
CA VAL A 58 6.08 -3.56 5.80
C VAL A 58 6.02 -2.38 6.75
N ASN A 59 4.88 -1.70 6.78
CA ASN A 59 4.55 -0.68 7.79
C ASN A 59 5.65 0.38 8.05
N GLY A 60 6.32 0.81 7.00
CA GLY A 60 7.46 1.74 7.12
C GLY A 60 7.13 3.04 7.85
N HIS A 61 5.86 3.47 7.82
CA HIS A 61 5.38 4.68 8.48
C HIS A 61 5.51 4.65 10.03
N ILE A 62 5.71 3.47 10.63
CA ILE A 62 5.92 3.35 12.08
C ILE A 62 7.31 3.86 12.48
N VAL A 63 8.31 3.75 11.60
CA VAL A 63 9.72 4.00 11.91
C VAL A 63 10.41 4.99 10.98
N ILE A 64 9.78 5.36 9.87
CA ILE A 64 10.32 6.29 8.86
C ILE A 64 9.40 7.52 8.79
N PRO A 65 9.82 8.69 9.32
CA PRO A 65 9.01 9.91 9.34
C PRO A 65 8.53 10.34 7.96
N LEU A 66 9.34 10.19 6.92
CA LEU A 66 8.94 10.51 5.54
C LEU A 66 7.65 9.80 5.15
N LEU A 67 7.54 8.49 5.39
CA LEU A 67 6.37 7.70 5.04
C LEU A 67 5.14 8.05 5.88
N ALA A 68 5.36 8.33 7.17
CA ALA A 68 4.29 8.81 8.05
C ALA A 68 3.78 10.20 7.61
N ASN A 69 4.66 11.11 7.23
CA ASN A 69 4.30 12.46 6.76
C ASN A 69 3.55 12.41 5.43
N LEU A 70 3.98 11.54 4.50
CA LEU A 70 3.24 11.32 3.26
C LEU A 70 1.81 10.86 3.53
N SER A 71 1.63 9.90 4.42
CA SER A 71 0.31 9.38 4.77
C SER A 71 -0.61 10.39 5.48
N LYS A 72 -0.04 11.45 6.05
CA LYS A 72 -0.76 12.58 6.67
C LYS A 72 -0.96 13.77 5.73
N SER A 73 -0.46 13.69 4.50
CA SER A 73 -0.55 14.80 3.55
C SER A 73 -1.99 15.22 3.29
N PRO A 74 -2.37 16.49 3.54
CA PRO A 74 -3.70 16.99 3.20
C PRO A 74 -4.05 16.79 1.74
N LYS A 75 -3.08 16.89 0.83
CA LYS A 75 -3.26 16.69 -0.62
C LYS A 75 -3.79 15.28 -0.95
N ILE A 76 -3.41 14.26 -0.17
CA ILE A 76 -3.91 12.89 -0.32
C ILE A 76 -5.21 12.73 0.46
N LEU A 77 -5.22 13.16 1.74
CA LEU A 77 -6.34 12.96 2.65
C LEU A 77 -7.63 13.63 2.17
N ASP A 78 -7.56 14.77 1.50
CA ASP A 78 -8.73 15.47 0.96
C ASP A 78 -9.44 14.63 -0.12
N HIS A 79 -8.71 13.81 -0.89
CA HIS A 79 -9.29 12.88 -1.85
C HIS A 79 -9.84 11.63 -1.16
N VAL A 80 -9.10 11.09 -0.19
CA VAL A 80 -9.51 9.90 0.58
C VAL A 80 -10.78 10.18 1.39
N GLU A 81 -10.90 11.37 2.00
CA GLU A 81 -12.09 11.79 2.75
C GLU A 81 -13.36 11.77 1.90
N LEU A 82 -13.28 12.10 0.62
CA LEU A 82 -14.42 12.05 -0.29
C LEU A 82 -14.92 10.61 -0.56
N LEU A 83 -14.12 9.60 -0.25
CA LEU A 83 -14.46 8.18 -0.38
C LEU A 83 -14.82 7.54 0.96
N LEU A 84 -14.03 7.82 2.01
CA LEU A 84 -14.16 7.17 3.31
C LEU A 84 -14.91 8.01 4.35
N GLY A 85 -15.08 9.32 4.13
CA GLY A 85 -15.59 10.25 5.15
C GLY A 85 -14.48 10.83 6.01
N SER A 86 -14.87 11.64 7.02
CA SER A 86 -13.97 12.53 7.77
C SER A 86 -13.05 11.84 8.79
N ASN A 87 -13.31 10.58 9.12
CA ASN A 87 -12.53 9.84 10.11
C ASN A 87 -11.67 8.79 9.40
N ILE A 88 -10.36 8.96 9.41
CA ILE A 88 -9.43 8.19 8.59
C ILE A 88 -8.23 7.75 9.41
N LEU A 89 -7.93 6.46 9.34
CA LEU A 89 -6.71 5.86 9.87
C LEU A 89 -5.85 5.33 8.71
N VAL A 90 -4.55 5.23 8.96
CA VAL A 90 -3.58 4.52 8.11
C VAL A 90 -3.28 3.17 8.74
N TRP A 91 -3.59 2.10 8.02
CA TRP A 91 -3.27 0.74 8.43
C TRP A 91 -1.85 0.34 8.01
N SER A 92 -1.46 0.63 6.76
CA SER A 92 -0.15 0.26 6.22
C SER A 92 0.37 1.27 5.23
N VAL A 93 1.70 1.45 5.20
CA VAL A 93 2.43 2.18 4.14
C VAL A 93 3.59 1.32 3.67
N GLU A 94 3.62 1.08 2.36
CA GLU A 94 4.62 0.23 1.71
C GLU A 94 5.21 0.91 0.48
N LEU A 95 6.50 0.69 0.24
CA LEU A 95 7.18 1.06 -0.99
C LEU A 95 7.24 -0.14 -1.94
N PHE A 96 6.92 0.08 -3.19
CA PHE A 96 7.05 -0.89 -4.27
C PHE A 96 8.07 -0.38 -5.27
N ILE A 97 9.30 -0.89 -5.16
CA ILE A 97 10.42 -0.51 -6.02
C ILE A 97 10.72 -1.66 -6.99
N LYS A 98 10.83 -1.32 -8.28
CA LYS A 98 11.30 -2.24 -9.33
C LYS A 98 12.45 -1.57 -10.05
N GLU A 99 13.62 -2.17 -9.98
CA GLU A 99 14.82 -1.69 -10.69
C GLU A 99 14.65 -1.82 -12.20
N PRO A 100 15.39 -1.05 -13.02
CA PRO A 100 15.43 -1.21 -14.46
C PRO A 100 15.71 -2.67 -14.87
N GLY A 101 14.93 -3.21 -15.80
CA GLY A 101 15.08 -4.61 -16.23
C GLY A 101 14.70 -5.65 -15.19
N SER A 102 14.01 -5.27 -14.13
CA SER A 102 13.61 -6.19 -13.05
C SER A 102 12.52 -7.15 -13.49
N SER A 103 12.70 -8.44 -13.19
CA SER A 103 11.66 -9.49 -13.35
C SER A 103 10.54 -9.42 -12.31
N LYS A 104 10.59 -8.48 -11.36
CA LYS A 104 9.61 -8.36 -10.28
C LYS A 104 8.23 -7.99 -10.80
N ILE A 105 7.25 -8.76 -10.39
CA ILE A 105 5.81 -8.55 -10.70
C ILE A 105 5.00 -8.38 -9.43
N VAL A 106 3.75 -7.98 -9.62
CA VAL A 106 2.66 -8.21 -8.67
C VAL A 106 1.58 -8.95 -9.45
N SER A 107 1.31 -10.20 -9.08
CA SER A 107 0.31 -11.05 -9.74
C SER A 107 -1.11 -10.52 -9.53
N TRP A 108 -2.08 -11.04 -10.28
CA TRP A 108 -3.49 -10.71 -10.08
C TRP A 108 -3.95 -11.11 -8.67
N HIS A 109 -4.47 -10.13 -7.93
CA HIS A 109 -4.92 -10.31 -6.55
C HIS A 109 -5.99 -9.28 -6.17
N GLN A 110 -6.57 -9.49 -4.99
CA GLN A 110 -7.42 -8.56 -4.26
C GLN A 110 -6.78 -8.34 -2.88
N ASP A 111 -6.54 -7.12 -2.53
CA ASP A 111 -5.80 -6.72 -1.31
C ASP A 111 -6.44 -7.27 -0.01
N LEU A 112 -7.76 -7.17 0.12
CA LEU A 112 -8.48 -7.58 1.33
C LEU A 112 -8.44 -9.08 1.64
N THR A 113 -7.92 -9.93 0.75
CA THR A 113 -7.93 -11.39 0.92
C THR A 113 -7.22 -11.84 2.21
N TYR A 114 -6.11 -11.18 2.56
CA TYR A 114 -5.24 -11.61 3.67
C TYR A 114 -5.14 -10.62 4.82
N TRP A 115 -5.82 -9.47 4.75
CA TRP A 115 -5.66 -8.42 5.77
C TRP A 115 -6.51 -8.63 7.03
N GLY A 116 -7.36 -9.64 7.05
CA GLY A 116 -8.23 -9.91 8.19
C GLY A 116 -9.38 -8.93 8.38
N MET A 117 -9.63 -8.05 7.41
CA MET A 117 -10.68 -7.03 7.46
C MET A 117 -12.02 -7.48 6.84
N GLY A 118 -12.03 -8.67 6.24
CA GLY A 118 -13.19 -9.16 5.50
C GLY A 118 -13.48 -8.36 4.22
N GLU A 119 -14.67 -8.53 3.67
CA GLU A 119 -15.14 -7.83 2.47
C GLU A 119 -15.72 -6.45 2.84
N THR A 120 -14.88 -5.53 3.29
CA THR A 120 -15.30 -4.16 3.66
C THR A 120 -15.23 -3.19 2.50
N ASP A 121 -16.11 -2.19 2.50
CA ASP A 121 -16.03 -1.00 1.63
C ASP A 121 -15.42 0.22 2.39
N GLY A 122 -14.97 0.00 3.63
CA GLY A 122 -14.34 1.02 4.48
C GLY A 122 -12.82 1.13 4.32
N GLU A 123 -12.27 0.68 3.19
CA GLU A 123 -10.85 0.73 2.88
C GLU A 123 -10.62 1.33 1.49
N VAL A 124 -9.52 2.05 1.34
CA VAL A 124 -9.00 2.52 0.05
C VAL A 124 -7.48 2.56 0.08
N THR A 125 -6.87 2.01 -0.96
CA THR A 125 -5.42 2.15 -1.20
C THR A 125 -5.15 3.36 -2.09
N ALA A 126 -4.33 4.30 -1.60
CA ALA A 126 -3.73 5.36 -2.41
C ALA A 126 -2.33 4.92 -2.85
N TRP A 127 -2.09 4.86 -4.16
CA TRP A 127 -0.80 4.50 -4.73
C TRP A 127 -0.20 5.70 -5.45
N ILE A 128 0.94 6.21 -4.97
CA ILE A 128 1.59 7.45 -5.43
C ILE A 128 2.82 7.09 -6.26
N ALA A 129 2.92 7.64 -7.47
CA ALA A 129 4.07 7.49 -8.34
C ALA A 129 5.18 8.50 -7.94
N LEU A 130 6.38 7.98 -7.64
CA LEU A 130 7.59 8.79 -7.39
C LEU A 130 8.59 8.72 -8.56
N SER A 131 8.23 8.03 -9.61
CA SER A 131 8.94 7.93 -10.89
C SER A 131 7.94 7.92 -12.03
N ASN A 132 8.41 7.92 -13.27
CA ASN A 132 7.53 7.78 -14.42
C ASN A 132 7.05 6.32 -14.53
N VAL A 133 5.79 6.07 -14.21
CA VAL A 133 5.19 4.73 -14.14
C VAL A 133 4.39 4.46 -15.42
N THR A 134 5.11 4.21 -16.51
CA THR A 134 4.54 3.86 -17.82
C THR A 134 4.10 2.39 -17.87
N ILE A 135 3.48 1.98 -18.96
CA ILE A 135 3.18 0.55 -19.24
C ILE A 135 4.49 -0.24 -19.27
N GLU A 136 5.54 0.29 -19.90
CA GLU A 136 6.86 -0.32 -19.98
C GLU A 136 7.54 -0.44 -18.60
N ALA A 137 7.33 0.57 -17.72
CA ALA A 137 7.80 0.53 -16.34
C ALA A 137 6.97 -0.41 -15.43
N GLY A 138 5.99 -1.12 -15.99
CA GLY A 138 5.13 -2.03 -15.25
C GLY A 138 4.13 -1.31 -14.36
N CYS A 139 3.35 -0.37 -14.91
CA CYS A 139 2.26 0.28 -14.18
C CYS A 139 1.22 -0.73 -13.69
N MET A 140 0.38 -0.32 -12.76
CA MET A 140 -0.75 -1.14 -12.34
C MET A 140 -1.76 -1.30 -13.49
N ARG A 141 -2.47 -2.42 -13.47
CA ARG A 141 -3.60 -2.72 -14.33
C ARG A 141 -4.74 -3.29 -13.48
N PHE A 142 -5.97 -2.95 -13.83
CA PHE A 142 -7.16 -3.24 -13.05
C PHE A 142 -8.24 -3.88 -13.90
N ILE A 143 -9.10 -4.70 -13.29
CA ILE A 143 -10.35 -5.17 -13.90
C ILE A 143 -11.50 -4.28 -13.42
N PRO A 144 -12.08 -3.42 -14.29
CA PRO A 144 -13.15 -2.51 -13.91
C PRO A 144 -14.36 -3.23 -13.33
N GLY A 145 -14.93 -2.69 -12.24
CA GLY A 145 -16.13 -3.22 -11.60
C GLY A 145 -15.92 -4.51 -10.80
N SER A 146 -14.69 -5.04 -10.72
CA SER A 146 -14.40 -6.26 -9.99
C SER A 146 -14.61 -6.14 -8.48
N HIS A 147 -14.51 -4.95 -7.92
CA HIS A 147 -14.77 -4.66 -6.51
C HIS A 147 -16.22 -4.95 -6.07
N ASN A 148 -17.18 -4.96 -7.01
CA ASN A 148 -18.58 -5.29 -6.75
C ASN A 148 -18.82 -6.80 -6.60
N LYS A 149 -17.79 -7.62 -6.81
CA LYS A 149 -17.85 -9.08 -6.69
C LYS A 149 -17.20 -9.51 -5.37
N LYS A 150 -17.45 -10.76 -4.99
CA LYS A 150 -16.79 -11.39 -3.83
C LYS A 150 -15.29 -11.54 -4.06
N ILE A 151 -14.55 -11.68 -2.97
CA ILE A 151 -13.15 -12.05 -3.01
C ILE A 151 -13.04 -13.45 -3.64
N LEU A 152 -12.19 -13.56 -4.65
CA LEU A 152 -11.90 -14.80 -5.35
C LEU A 152 -10.90 -15.65 -4.56
N ARG A 153 -10.81 -16.93 -4.89
CA ARG A 153 -9.79 -17.81 -4.30
C ARG A 153 -8.40 -17.40 -4.82
N HIS A 154 -7.49 -17.15 -3.88
CA HIS A 154 -6.08 -16.94 -4.14
C HIS A 154 -5.29 -18.23 -3.87
N GLU A 155 -4.24 -18.46 -4.63
CA GLU A 155 -3.26 -19.52 -4.40
C GLU A 155 -1.93 -18.93 -3.97
N ASP A 156 -1.31 -19.47 -2.93
CA ASP A 156 0.01 -19.05 -2.48
C ASP A 156 1.07 -19.71 -3.34
N THR A 157 1.88 -18.93 -4.01
CA THR A 157 2.96 -19.45 -4.87
C THR A 157 4.35 -19.28 -4.26
N PHE A 158 4.54 -18.33 -3.35
CA PHE A 158 5.83 -17.92 -2.80
C PHE A 158 6.90 -17.66 -3.89
N HIS A 159 6.45 -17.32 -5.11
CA HIS A 159 7.35 -17.09 -6.23
C HIS A 159 8.25 -15.88 -5.95
N LYS A 160 9.56 -16.07 -6.07
CA LYS A 160 10.60 -15.08 -5.72
C LYS A 160 10.50 -13.72 -6.45
N ASP A 161 9.88 -13.71 -7.63
CA ASP A 161 9.69 -12.48 -8.41
C ASP A 161 8.34 -11.82 -8.16
N ASN A 162 7.46 -12.45 -7.38
CA ASN A 162 6.23 -11.81 -6.95
C ASN A 162 6.47 -10.98 -5.69
N LEU A 163 6.15 -9.68 -5.77
CA LEU A 163 6.34 -8.76 -4.65
C LEU A 163 5.30 -8.95 -3.53
N LEU A 164 4.25 -9.71 -3.72
CA LEU A 164 3.29 -10.02 -2.66
C LEU A 164 3.92 -10.99 -1.65
N SER A 165 3.65 -10.77 -0.37
CA SER A 165 4.33 -11.47 0.74
C SER A 165 4.21 -12.99 0.71
N ARG A 166 3.08 -13.51 0.21
CA ARG A 166 2.84 -14.96 0.00
C ARG A 166 2.95 -15.35 -1.47
N GLY A 167 3.33 -14.40 -2.36
CA GLY A 167 3.31 -14.61 -3.80
C GLY A 167 1.93 -14.99 -4.33
N GLN A 168 0.87 -14.57 -3.62
CA GLN A 168 -0.52 -14.97 -3.92
C GLN A 168 -0.94 -14.57 -5.33
N GLU A 169 -1.72 -15.45 -5.95
CA GLU A 169 -2.16 -15.30 -7.33
C GLU A 169 -3.60 -15.79 -7.52
N ILE A 170 -4.38 -15.06 -8.30
CA ILE A 170 -5.67 -15.52 -8.83
C ILE A 170 -5.45 -16.00 -10.27
N LYS A 171 -5.73 -17.26 -10.53
CA LYS A 171 -5.61 -17.86 -11.87
C LYS A 171 -6.83 -17.57 -12.74
N GLY A 172 -6.61 -17.58 -14.06
CA GLY A 172 -7.69 -17.51 -15.04
C GLY A 172 -8.33 -16.14 -15.23
N ILE A 173 -7.69 -15.08 -14.76
CA ILE A 173 -8.17 -13.71 -15.02
C ILE A 173 -7.99 -13.38 -16.50
N SER A 174 -9.11 -13.01 -17.15
CA SER A 174 -9.07 -12.49 -18.52
C SER A 174 -8.46 -11.08 -18.53
N GLU A 175 -7.34 -10.92 -19.21
CA GLU A 175 -6.67 -9.62 -19.35
C GLU A 175 -7.27 -8.74 -20.46
N LYS A 176 -8.24 -9.25 -21.23
CA LYS A 176 -8.85 -8.51 -22.35
C LYS A 176 -9.52 -7.21 -21.89
N ASP A 177 -10.09 -7.23 -20.66
CA ASP A 177 -10.80 -6.11 -20.09
C ASP A 177 -9.94 -5.31 -19.11
N ALA A 178 -8.65 -5.64 -18.99
CA ALA A 178 -7.74 -4.96 -18.08
C ALA A 178 -7.44 -3.53 -18.56
N VAL A 179 -7.56 -2.58 -17.64
CA VAL A 179 -7.23 -1.17 -17.88
C VAL A 179 -5.88 -0.87 -17.24
N PHE A 180 -4.91 -0.47 -18.06
CA PHE A 180 -3.62 0.03 -17.57
C PHE A 180 -3.78 1.43 -16.97
N ALA A 181 -3.12 1.66 -15.85
CA ALA A 181 -3.15 2.90 -15.10
C ALA A 181 -1.73 3.52 -15.02
N PRO A 182 -1.19 4.04 -16.14
CA PRO A 182 0.08 4.75 -16.11
C PRO A 182 -0.05 6.04 -15.29
N LEU A 183 1.03 6.41 -14.59
CA LEU A 183 1.10 7.60 -13.76
C LEU A 183 2.39 8.38 -14.04
N ARG A 184 2.29 9.70 -14.10
CA ARG A 184 3.42 10.61 -14.06
C ARG A 184 3.94 10.74 -12.62
N PRO A 185 5.20 11.15 -12.40
CA PRO A 185 5.69 11.48 -11.07
C PRO A 185 4.77 12.51 -10.38
N GLY A 186 4.39 12.25 -9.14
CA GLY A 186 3.47 13.08 -8.36
C GLY A 186 1.99 12.81 -8.58
N GLU A 187 1.63 11.92 -9.50
CA GLU A 187 0.26 11.46 -9.64
C GLU A 187 -0.05 10.28 -8.72
N MET A 188 -1.33 10.13 -8.41
CA MET A 188 -1.88 9.09 -7.55
C MET A 188 -2.97 8.31 -8.27
N SER A 189 -3.08 7.02 -7.95
CA SER A 189 -4.30 6.23 -8.14
C SER A 189 -4.94 5.91 -6.80
N LEU A 190 -6.26 5.73 -6.82
CA LEU A 190 -7.05 5.22 -5.69
C LEU A 190 -7.74 3.94 -6.14
N HIS A 191 -7.66 2.88 -5.33
CA HIS A 191 -8.38 1.64 -5.62
C HIS A 191 -8.93 0.98 -4.37
N HIS A 192 -10.04 0.28 -4.56
CA HIS A 192 -10.74 -0.49 -3.55
C HIS A 192 -10.03 -1.81 -3.31
N GLY A 193 -9.91 -2.26 -2.06
CA GLY A 193 -9.21 -3.49 -1.71
C GLY A 193 -9.79 -4.78 -2.31
N LYS A 194 -11.03 -4.77 -2.78
CA LYS A 194 -11.62 -5.87 -3.57
C LYS A 194 -11.39 -5.73 -5.08
N CYS A 195 -10.81 -4.63 -5.57
CA CYS A 195 -10.56 -4.46 -6.99
C CYS A 195 -9.42 -5.38 -7.44
N LEU A 196 -9.70 -6.22 -8.45
CA LEU A 196 -8.68 -7.08 -9.07
C LEU A 196 -7.62 -6.21 -9.74
N HIS A 197 -6.36 -6.40 -9.34
CA HIS A 197 -5.25 -5.65 -9.91
C HIS A 197 -3.94 -6.44 -9.94
N ALA A 198 -3.03 -5.98 -10.78
CA ALA A 198 -1.72 -6.57 -10.98
C ALA A 198 -0.73 -5.51 -11.49
N SER A 199 0.56 -5.83 -11.55
CA SER A 199 1.56 -5.03 -12.26
C SER A 199 2.66 -5.89 -12.88
N GLY A 200 3.04 -5.56 -14.12
CA GLY A 200 4.09 -6.26 -14.87
C GLY A 200 5.50 -5.95 -14.40
N ILE A 201 6.47 -6.49 -15.13
CA ILE A 201 7.90 -6.23 -14.95
C ILE A 201 8.24 -4.77 -15.30
N ASN A 202 9.40 -4.29 -14.87
CA ASN A 202 9.94 -2.99 -15.29
C ASN A 202 10.96 -3.19 -16.42
N ASN A 203 10.57 -2.91 -17.65
CA ASN A 203 11.44 -2.93 -18.84
C ASN A 203 11.98 -1.54 -19.21
N SER A 204 11.67 -0.51 -18.41
CA SER A 204 12.16 0.85 -18.64
C SER A 204 13.59 1.04 -18.15
N ASN A 205 14.19 2.18 -18.49
CA ASN A 205 15.55 2.54 -18.11
C ASN A 205 15.66 3.25 -16.76
N ASP A 206 14.53 3.51 -16.06
CA ASP A 206 14.51 4.11 -14.73
C ASP A 206 13.87 3.16 -13.71
N ARG A 207 14.15 3.42 -12.44
CA ARG A 207 13.51 2.76 -11.31
C ARG A 207 12.01 3.09 -11.29
N ARG A 208 11.18 2.09 -11.11
CA ARG A 208 9.75 2.31 -10.83
C ARG A 208 9.56 2.35 -9.32
N ILE A 209 9.27 3.53 -8.78
CA ILE A 209 9.10 3.76 -7.34
C ILE A 209 7.66 4.19 -7.08
N GLY A 210 6.97 3.47 -6.21
CA GLY A 210 5.62 3.82 -5.78
C GLY A 210 5.42 3.60 -4.30
N VAL A 211 4.61 4.47 -3.69
CA VAL A 211 4.18 4.36 -2.30
C VAL A 211 2.71 3.95 -2.26
N ALA A 212 2.40 2.82 -1.66
CA ALA A 212 1.05 2.38 -1.37
C ALA A 212 0.70 2.72 0.07
N ILE A 213 -0.39 3.47 0.27
CA ILE A 213 -0.90 3.86 1.58
C ILE A 213 -2.32 3.30 1.70
N ARG A 214 -2.54 2.44 2.69
CA ARG A 214 -3.84 1.82 2.92
C ARG A 214 -4.57 2.56 4.02
N TYR A 215 -5.64 3.24 3.63
CA TYR A 215 -6.50 4.00 4.53
C TYR A 215 -7.73 3.19 4.89
N VAL A 216 -8.15 3.27 6.15
CA VAL A 216 -9.32 2.57 6.67
C VAL A 216 -10.19 3.50 7.50
N LYS A 217 -11.49 3.20 7.55
CA LYS A 217 -12.44 3.85 8.45
C LYS A 217 -12.31 3.26 9.86
N PRO A 218 -12.68 4.01 10.91
CA PRO A 218 -12.68 3.51 12.29
C PRO A 218 -13.57 2.30 12.54
N ASP A 219 -14.64 2.13 11.78
CA ASP A 219 -15.62 1.04 11.92
C ASP A 219 -15.22 -0.26 11.22
N VAL A 220 -14.13 -0.26 10.46
CA VAL A 220 -13.54 -1.49 9.89
C VAL A 220 -12.94 -2.32 11.02
N LYS A 221 -13.28 -3.60 11.06
CA LYS A 221 -12.82 -4.54 12.09
C LYS A 221 -12.16 -5.74 11.45
N GLY A 222 -11.16 -6.28 12.11
CA GLY A 222 -10.59 -7.57 11.75
C GLY A 222 -11.60 -8.71 11.98
N THR A 223 -11.49 -9.78 11.21
CA THR A 223 -12.39 -10.96 11.29
C THR A 223 -12.19 -11.78 12.56
N ASP A 224 -11.06 -11.62 13.25
CA ASP A 224 -10.65 -12.48 14.39
C ASP A 224 -11.03 -11.89 15.76
N ASN A 225 -12.00 -10.98 15.83
CA ASN A 225 -12.40 -10.27 17.06
C ASN A 225 -11.28 -9.51 17.78
N GLY A 226 -10.14 -9.33 17.13
CA GLY A 226 -8.99 -8.59 17.63
C GLY A 226 -8.91 -7.19 17.00
N ASN A 227 -8.50 -6.20 17.80
CA ASN A 227 -8.14 -4.91 17.29
C ASN A 227 -6.75 -4.99 16.66
N ASP A 228 -6.61 -4.56 15.40
CA ASP A 228 -5.32 -4.37 14.74
C ASP A 228 -4.79 -2.95 15.02
N PHE A 229 -3.64 -2.62 14.49
CA PHE A 229 -2.92 -1.36 14.70
C PHE A 229 -3.12 -0.43 13.52
N ALA A 230 -3.40 0.83 13.83
CA ALA A 230 -3.47 1.88 12.82
C ALA A 230 -3.04 3.23 13.40
N MET A 231 -2.73 4.17 12.53
CA MET A 231 -2.39 5.54 12.90
C MET A 231 -3.54 6.46 12.49
N LEU A 232 -4.17 7.15 13.46
CA LEU A 232 -5.17 8.17 13.16
C LEU A 232 -4.51 9.35 12.43
N VAL A 233 -5.02 9.70 11.25
CA VAL A 233 -4.47 10.76 10.40
C VAL A 233 -5.45 11.89 10.14
N ARG A 234 -6.75 11.65 10.30
CA ARG A 234 -7.78 12.69 10.19
C ARG A 234 -9.01 12.32 11.03
N GLY A 235 -9.64 13.32 11.65
CA GLY A 235 -10.86 13.15 12.43
C GLY A 235 -10.67 12.43 13.74
N LEU A 236 -11.55 11.49 14.06
CA LEU A 236 -11.59 10.78 15.33
C LEU A 236 -11.72 9.27 15.09
N ASP A 237 -11.12 8.47 15.99
CA ASP A 237 -11.41 7.04 16.12
C ASP A 237 -12.43 6.86 17.27
N ASP A 238 -13.69 7.10 16.94
CA ASP A 238 -14.82 7.03 17.90
C ASP A 238 -15.38 5.61 18.07
N LYS A 239 -14.89 4.65 17.31
CA LYS A 239 -15.32 3.24 17.38
C LYS A 239 -14.44 2.37 18.26
N GLY A 240 -13.21 2.82 18.54
CA GLY A 240 -12.25 2.08 19.39
C GLY A 240 -11.89 0.71 18.84
N GLY A 241 -11.97 0.54 17.50
CA GLY A 241 -11.68 -0.73 16.81
C GLY A 241 -10.20 -0.92 16.50
N TRP A 242 -9.34 0.06 16.84
CA TRP A 242 -7.94 0.05 16.46
C TRP A 242 -7.04 0.39 17.66
N TYR A 243 -5.89 -0.27 17.76
CA TYR A 243 -4.80 0.20 18.62
C TYR A 243 -4.07 1.34 17.93
N ASN A 244 -4.34 2.57 18.37
CA ASN A 244 -3.77 3.77 17.77
C ASN A 244 -2.34 4.02 18.23
N PHE A 245 -1.44 4.37 17.32
CA PHE A 245 -0.11 4.90 17.61
C PHE A 245 0.09 6.27 16.95
N ALA A 246 0.91 7.12 17.57
CA ALA A 246 1.04 8.52 17.19
C ALA A 246 1.92 8.78 15.94
N GLY A 247 2.53 7.75 15.36
CA GLY A 247 3.57 7.85 14.34
C GLY A 247 4.97 7.97 14.94
N PRO A 248 6.02 8.00 14.10
CA PRO A 248 7.40 7.89 14.53
C PRO A 248 7.88 9.14 15.27
N ARG A 249 8.66 8.94 16.34
CA ARG A 249 9.36 9.98 17.11
C ARG A 249 10.63 10.47 16.41
N GLY A 250 11.08 9.75 15.39
CA GLY A 250 12.26 10.03 14.60
C GLY A 250 12.65 8.81 13.78
N LEU A 251 13.61 8.98 12.88
CA LEU A 251 14.06 7.94 11.99
C LEU A 251 14.65 6.75 12.77
N PHE A 252 14.01 5.59 12.68
CA PHE A 252 14.37 4.35 13.38
C PHE A 252 14.58 4.54 14.88
N ASN A 253 13.74 5.36 15.52
CA ASN A 253 13.80 5.54 16.97
C ASN A 253 13.58 4.20 17.68
N LYS A 254 14.37 3.93 18.72
CA LYS A 254 14.33 2.66 19.46
C LYS A 254 12.94 2.28 19.98
N LYS A 255 12.17 3.25 20.47
CA LYS A 255 10.80 2.99 20.97
C LYS A 255 9.85 2.65 19.82
N ASP A 256 10.04 3.27 18.66
CA ASP A 256 9.21 3.01 17.48
C ASP A 256 9.56 1.66 16.84
N LEU A 257 10.82 1.24 16.89
CA LEU A 257 11.24 -0.11 16.51
C LEU A 257 10.59 -1.20 17.36
N VAL A 258 10.38 -0.95 18.65
CA VAL A 258 9.62 -1.87 19.53
C VAL A 258 8.17 -1.97 19.08
N ILE A 259 7.53 -0.83 18.78
CA ILE A 259 6.15 -0.80 18.24
C ILE A 259 6.09 -1.55 16.88
N TYR A 260 7.02 -1.26 15.99
CA TYR A 260 7.12 -1.91 14.69
C TYR A 260 7.17 -3.44 14.81
N ASN A 261 8.07 -3.97 15.64
CA ASN A 261 8.20 -5.40 15.85
C ASN A 261 6.93 -6.01 16.46
N TYR A 262 6.26 -5.30 17.37
CA TYR A 262 5.00 -5.74 17.95
C TYR A 262 3.90 -5.84 16.89
N VAL A 263 3.73 -4.79 16.08
CA VAL A 263 2.75 -4.75 14.99
C VAL A 263 3.06 -5.83 13.95
N LEU A 264 4.33 -5.96 13.54
CA LEU A 264 4.76 -7.00 12.60
C LEU A 264 4.38 -8.40 13.10
N ASN A 265 4.70 -8.72 14.37
CA ASN A 265 4.38 -10.02 14.95
C ASN A 265 2.88 -10.27 15.07
N TYR A 266 2.09 -9.22 15.36
CA TYR A 266 0.63 -9.31 15.42
C TYR A 266 0.05 -9.58 14.03
N GLN A 267 0.38 -8.75 13.05
CA GLN A 267 -0.15 -8.86 11.69
C GLN A 267 0.33 -10.12 10.97
N SER A 268 1.54 -10.59 11.27
CA SER A 268 2.05 -11.85 10.73
C SER A 268 1.15 -13.05 11.04
N LYS A 269 0.53 -13.09 12.21
CA LYS A 269 -0.41 -14.16 12.58
C LYS A 269 -1.63 -14.19 11.67
N VAL A 270 -2.13 -13.02 11.29
CA VAL A 270 -3.29 -12.88 10.39
C VAL A 270 -2.88 -13.12 8.93
N LEU A 271 -1.87 -12.38 8.46
CA LEU A 271 -1.41 -12.40 7.07
C LEU A 271 -0.84 -13.76 6.65
N MET A 272 -0.26 -14.52 7.58
CA MET A 272 0.31 -15.84 7.34
C MET A 272 -0.60 -16.99 7.78
N ALA A 273 -1.83 -16.70 8.23
CA ALA A 273 -2.77 -17.74 8.62
C ALA A 273 -3.03 -18.72 7.47
N GLY A 274 -2.90 -20.04 7.75
CA GLY A 274 -3.07 -21.10 6.76
C GLY A 274 -1.96 -21.21 5.71
N ALA A 275 -0.88 -20.44 5.79
CA ALA A 275 0.28 -20.60 4.91
C ALA A 275 1.07 -21.88 5.26
N ASN A 276 1.54 -22.57 4.23
CA ASN A 276 2.33 -23.80 4.39
C ASN A 276 3.80 -23.55 4.74
N THR A 277 4.23 -22.32 4.78
CA THR A 277 5.62 -21.89 5.05
C THR A 277 5.63 -20.59 5.84
N ASN A 278 6.70 -20.34 6.61
CA ASN A 278 6.94 -19.08 7.33
C ASN A 278 7.99 -18.23 6.59
N GLU A 279 7.83 -18.11 5.28
CA GLU A 279 8.70 -17.29 4.43
C GLU A 279 8.00 -15.97 4.06
N GLY A 280 8.77 -15.01 3.51
CA GLY A 280 8.26 -13.71 3.07
C GLY A 280 8.46 -12.60 4.07
N MET A 281 7.87 -11.43 3.78
CA MET A 281 8.08 -10.19 4.55
C MET A 281 7.41 -10.19 5.93
N TYR A 282 6.38 -11.00 6.10
CA TYR A 282 5.64 -11.15 7.37
C TYR A 282 6.04 -12.41 8.16
N LYS A 283 7.25 -12.91 7.95
CA LYS A 283 7.77 -13.99 8.80
C LYS A 283 7.90 -13.51 10.25
N THR A 284 7.49 -14.33 11.21
CA THR A 284 7.69 -14.04 12.64
C THR A 284 9.16 -13.95 12.97
N ILE A 285 9.58 -12.86 13.59
CA ILE A 285 10.91 -12.70 14.16
C ILE A 285 10.88 -13.44 15.52
N LYS A 286 11.73 -14.46 15.67
CA LYS A 286 11.90 -15.20 16.92
C LYS A 286 12.63 -14.37 17.95
#